data_e1424e6041d15a59878aafb667a48d19
#
_entry.id   e1424e6041d15a59878aafb667a48d19
#
_cell.length_a   1.000
_cell.length_b   1.000
_cell.length_c   1.000
_cell.angle_alpha   90.00
_cell.angle_beta   90.00
_cell.angle_gamma   90.00
#
_symmetry.space_group_name_H-M   'P 1'
#
loop_
_entity.id
_entity.type
_entity.pdbx_description
1 polymer ?
#
loop_
_entity_poly.entity_id
_entity_poly.type
_entity_poly.pdbx_seq_one_letter_code
_entity_poly.pdbx_strand_id
1 'polypeptide(L)'
;MYLSTITRPKTAGWKGLSANVFALGAVSLVTDVSSEMVTAVLPLYLVVGLQLSPAAYGLIDGVYTGATTLLRLVGGYLADRTDRRKGVAGFGYALSAVAKIGLLLAGNSTAALGAVITLDRAGKGLRTAPRDALITLSTPAGDLGRAFGVHRAMDGMGAFAGPLVALAVLALAAESFDAVFMTSFCIAALGVVILVLFVRDHRSPVASEPVRVKAIGGLWRDGGVRRVVLAASLLGLATIGDGFVYLLLQKREGLSIGWFPLLAVGTSLVYLLLAAPLGALADRVGRLPVMLGGYVALGAVYLLLFGPLGGWALVVVVVALYGVFYAATDGVLMALAGPLLPERLRTTGIALIQSGQALAYLGSSVLFGLAWQFWGPEAATRLAAGGVALTLAATVVLLGRRS
;
A
#
# COMPACT_ATOMS: atom_id res chain seq x y z
N MET A 1 15.21 14.02 34.26
CA MET A 1 15.07 15.34 33.62
C MET A 1 16.21 15.46 32.60
N TYR A 2 16.00 14.98 31.34
CA TYR A 2 16.95 15.16 30.24
C TYR A 2 16.32 16.12 29.25
N LEU A 3 16.83 17.35 29.29
CA LEU A 3 16.56 18.36 28.26
C LEU A 3 17.14 17.86 26.95
N SER A 4 16.29 17.45 26.00
CA SER A 4 16.68 17.24 24.63
C SER A 4 17.09 18.59 24.03
N THR A 5 18.40 18.80 23.88
CA THR A 5 18.95 19.88 23.06
C THR A 5 18.36 19.77 21.68
N ILE A 6 17.48 20.71 21.34
CA ILE A 6 16.99 20.93 19.97
C ILE A 6 18.18 21.40 19.16
N THR A 7 18.93 20.47 18.59
CA THR A 7 19.93 20.78 17.56
C THR A 7 19.15 21.25 16.32
N ARG A 8 19.31 22.53 15.99
CA ARG A 8 18.83 23.12 14.74
C ARG A 8 19.18 22.23 13.57
N PRO A 9 18.25 21.96 12.62
CA PRO A 9 18.53 21.16 11.45
C PRO A 9 19.68 21.85 10.68
N LYS A 10 20.82 21.18 10.58
CA LYS A 10 21.89 21.55 9.68
C LYS A 10 21.33 21.50 8.26
N THR A 11 21.32 22.65 7.61
CA THR A 11 21.07 22.89 6.18
C THR A 11 20.25 21.82 5.45
N ALA A 12 19.05 22.21 5.00
CA ALA A 12 18.21 21.44 4.08
C ALA A 12 18.97 21.19 2.76
N GLY A 13 19.68 20.08 2.66
CA GLY A 13 20.43 19.69 1.47
C GLY A 13 20.73 18.20 1.49
N TRP A 14 20.73 17.60 0.31
CA TRP A 14 21.06 16.19 0.03
C TRP A 14 22.51 15.82 0.39
N LYS A 15 23.35 16.81 0.69
CA LYS A 15 24.77 16.65 1.03
C LYS A 15 24.92 16.02 2.42
N GLY A 16 25.63 14.89 2.48
CA GLY A 16 25.99 14.21 3.73
C GLY A 16 25.22 12.90 4.04
N LEU A 17 24.24 12.49 3.21
CA LEU A 17 23.65 11.16 3.31
C LEU A 17 24.55 10.09 2.70
N SER A 18 24.51 8.88 3.26
CA SER A 18 25.25 7.73 2.77
C SER A 18 24.87 7.36 1.33
N ALA A 19 25.84 7.01 0.49
CA ALA A 19 25.61 6.50 -0.86
C ALA A 19 24.68 5.26 -0.85
N ASN A 20 24.70 4.48 0.23
CA ASN A 20 23.82 3.32 0.40
C ASN A 20 22.34 3.70 0.49
N VAL A 21 22.00 4.85 1.07
CA VAL A 21 20.61 5.37 1.11
C VAL A 21 20.11 5.68 -0.30
N PHE A 22 20.94 6.32 -1.13
CA PHE A 22 20.59 6.60 -2.54
C PHE A 22 20.52 5.33 -3.37
N ALA A 23 21.41 4.36 -3.16
CA ALA A 23 21.36 3.07 -3.84
C ALA A 23 20.07 2.32 -3.50
N LEU A 24 19.69 2.25 -2.22
CA LEU A 24 18.43 1.65 -1.77
C LEU A 24 17.20 2.42 -2.29
N GLY A 25 17.29 3.75 -2.35
CA GLY A 25 16.26 4.59 -2.96
C GLY A 25 16.10 4.31 -4.46
N ALA A 26 17.20 4.18 -5.20
CA ALA A 26 17.18 3.84 -6.63
C ALA A 26 16.59 2.44 -6.89
N VAL A 27 16.95 1.44 -6.05
CA VAL A 27 16.33 0.11 -6.09
C VAL A 27 14.82 0.21 -5.88
N SER A 28 14.37 0.95 -4.86
CA SER A 28 12.93 1.14 -4.60
C SER A 28 12.24 1.85 -5.76
N LEU A 29 12.79 2.96 -6.26
CA LEU A 29 12.25 3.69 -7.39
C LEU A 29 12.02 2.76 -8.59
N VAL A 30 13.08 2.07 -9.02
CA VAL A 30 13.03 1.19 -10.21
C VAL A 30 12.05 0.03 -10.00
N THR A 31 12.09 -0.61 -8.82
CA THR A 31 11.19 -1.73 -8.54
C THR A 31 9.75 -1.31 -8.30
N ASP A 32 9.49 -0.09 -7.83
CA ASP A 32 8.13 0.41 -7.68
C ASP A 32 7.56 0.87 -9.02
N VAL A 33 8.37 1.44 -9.95
CA VAL A 33 7.93 1.58 -11.36
C VAL A 33 7.43 0.24 -11.89
N SER A 34 8.24 -0.81 -11.77
CA SER A 34 7.86 -2.16 -12.23
C SER A 34 6.59 -2.68 -11.55
N SER A 35 6.49 -2.59 -10.23
CA SER A 35 5.35 -3.11 -9.48
C SER A 35 4.06 -2.36 -9.80
N GLU A 36 4.12 -1.04 -9.87
CA GLU A 36 2.94 -0.21 -10.10
C GLU A 36 2.49 -0.20 -11.57
N MET A 37 3.38 -0.51 -12.52
CA MET A 37 2.97 -0.87 -13.90
C MET A 37 1.98 -2.04 -13.90
N VAL A 38 2.32 -3.12 -13.17
CA VAL A 38 1.46 -4.31 -13.09
C VAL A 38 0.19 -3.98 -12.29
N THR A 39 0.31 -3.34 -11.13
CA THR A 39 -0.82 -2.96 -10.28
C THR A 39 -1.86 -2.15 -11.05
N ALA A 40 -1.41 -1.19 -11.87
CA ALA A 40 -2.29 -0.31 -12.62
C ALA A 40 -3.11 -1.02 -13.70
N VAL A 41 -2.64 -2.14 -14.25
CA VAL A 41 -3.33 -2.87 -15.32
C VAL A 41 -3.95 -4.19 -14.85
N LEU A 42 -3.54 -4.70 -13.69
CA LEU A 42 -3.92 -6.02 -13.21
C LEU A 42 -5.44 -6.22 -13.09
N PRO A 43 -6.23 -5.27 -12.55
CA PRO A 43 -7.69 -5.43 -12.48
C PRO A 43 -8.32 -5.61 -13.87
N LEU A 44 -7.88 -4.79 -14.81
CA LEU A 44 -8.36 -4.84 -16.18
C LEU A 44 -7.94 -6.14 -16.88
N TYR A 45 -6.69 -6.55 -16.74
CA TYR A 45 -6.18 -7.82 -17.25
C TYR A 45 -6.99 -9.01 -16.73
N LEU A 46 -7.23 -9.07 -15.42
CA LEU A 46 -7.94 -10.19 -14.80
C LEU A 46 -9.43 -10.23 -15.19
N VAL A 47 -10.12 -9.10 -15.14
CA VAL A 47 -11.59 -9.06 -15.33
C VAL A 47 -11.97 -8.93 -16.80
N VAL A 48 -11.29 -8.07 -17.57
CA VAL A 48 -11.61 -7.83 -18.99
C VAL A 48 -10.79 -8.74 -19.92
N GLY A 49 -9.49 -8.84 -19.68
CA GLY A 49 -8.59 -9.65 -20.50
C GLY A 49 -8.86 -11.16 -20.35
N LEU A 50 -8.88 -11.65 -19.12
CA LEU A 50 -9.06 -13.08 -18.82
C LEU A 50 -10.50 -13.48 -18.47
N GLN A 51 -11.44 -12.54 -18.44
CA GLN A 51 -12.86 -12.77 -18.13
C GLN A 51 -13.08 -13.47 -16.77
N LEU A 52 -12.21 -13.19 -15.77
CA LEU A 52 -12.39 -13.73 -14.44
C LEU A 52 -13.64 -13.16 -13.78
N SER A 53 -14.30 -13.98 -12.98
CA SER A 53 -15.48 -13.52 -12.23
C SER A 53 -15.08 -12.44 -11.20
N PRO A 54 -15.99 -11.51 -10.85
CA PRO A 54 -15.76 -10.52 -9.80
C PRO A 54 -15.38 -11.14 -8.45
N ALA A 55 -15.91 -12.32 -8.11
CA ALA A 55 -15.54 -13.04 -6.90
C ALA A 55 -14.09 -13.55 -6.95
N ALA A 56 -13.65 -14.11 -8.08
CA ALA A 56 -12.27 -14.54 -8.28
C ALA A 56 -11.31 -13.35 -8.19
N TYR A 57 -11.65 -12.22 -8.82
CA TYR A 57 -10.89 -11.00 -8.72
C TYR A 57 -10.82 -10.49 -7.26
N GLY A 58 -11.93 -10.46 -6.53
CA GLY A 58 -11.98 -10.04 -5.13
C GLY A 58 -11.10 -10.88 -4.21
N LEU A 59 -11.04 -12.20 -4.45
CA LEU A 59 -10.12 -13.09 -3.72
C LEU A 59 -8.65 -12.75 -4.02
N ILE A 60 -8.32 -12.54 -5.28
CA ILE A 60 -6.95 -12.19 -5.71
C ILE A 60 -6.53 -10.84 -5.12
N ASP A 61 -7.38 -9.82 -5.20
CA ASP A 61 -7.14 -8.49 -4.65
C ASP A 61 -6.97 -8.49 -3.13
N GLY A 62 -7.82 -9.24 -2.43
CA GLY A 62 -7.71 -9.43 -0.99
C GLY A 62 -6.40 -10.12 -0.58
N VAL A 63 -6.03 -11.20 -1.27
CA VAL A 63 -4.75 -11.91 -1.03
C VAL A 63 -3.56 -11.01 -1.36
N TYR A 64 -3.64 -10.21 -2.42
CA TYR A 64 -2.63 -9.24 -2.81
C TYR A 64 -2.21 -8.33 -1.65
N THR A 65 -3.18 -7.76 -0.94
CA THR A 65 -2.94 -6.87 0.20
C THR A 65 -2.56 -7.64 1.46
N GLY A 66 -3.28 -8.72 1.77
CA GLY A 66 -3.08 -9.54 2.97
C GLY A 66 -1.70 -10.21 3.01
N ALA A 67 -1.27 -10.83 1.91
CA ALA A 67 0.02 -11.51 1.82
C ALA A 67 1.20 -10.57 2.07
N THR A 68 1.18 -9.36 1.50
CA THR A 68 2.24 -8.36 1.69
C THR A 68 2.43 -8.02 3.17
N THR A 69 1.33 -7.80 3.89
CA THR A 69 1.36 -7.39 5.30
C THR A 69 1.89 -8.51 6.19
N LEU A 70 1.42 -9.74 6.01
CA LEU A 70 1.86 -10.89 6.80
C LEU A 70 3.33 -11.24 6.54
N LEU A 71 3.75 -11.22 5.28
CA LEU A 71 5.11 -11.59 4.89
C LEU A 71 6.16 -10.52 5.20
N ARG A 72 5.77 -9.28 5.46
CA ARG A 72 6.66 -8.25 6.02
C ARG A 72 7.22 -8.66 7.39
N LEU A 73 6.40 -9.30 8.23
CA LEU A 73 6.84 -9.81 9.54
C LEU A 73 7.86 -10.95 9.36
N VAL A 74 7.61 -11.85 8.41
CA VAL A 74 8.52 -12.96 8.10
C VAL A 74 9.86 -12.44 7.58
N GLY A 75 9.85 -11.46 6.67
CA GLY A 75 11.05 -10.83 6.12
C GLY A 75 11.92 -10.17 7.18
N GLY A 76 11.30 -9.43 8.12
CA GLY A 76 11.99 -8.84 9.26
C GLY A 76 12.65 -9.90 10.16
N TYR A 77 11.89 -10.92 10.53
CA TYR A 77 12.40 -12.02 11.36
C TYR A 77 13.57 -12.76 10.71
N LEU A 78 13.46 -13.09 9.42
CA LEU A 78 14.54 -13.78 8.67
C LEU A 78 15.80 -12.92 8.58
N ALA A 79 15.65 -11.61 8.33
CA ALA A 79 16.76 -10.69 8.24
C ALA A 79 17.51 -10.55 9.57
N ASP A 80 16.78 -10.45 10.67
CA ASP A 80 17.35 -10.35 12.02
C ASP A 80 18.04 -11.67 12.44
N ARG A 81 17.43 -12.81 12.12
CA ARG A 81 17.99 -14.12 12.45
C ARG A 81 19.25 -14.46 11.68
N THR A 82 19.34 -14.06 10.40
CA THR A 82 20.47 -14.41 9.53
C THR A 82 21.57 -13.37 9.49
N ASP A 83 21.32 -12.16 10.00
CA ASP A 83 22.17 -10.96 9.88
C ASP A 83 22.63 -10.67 8.42
N ARG A 84 21.84 -11.14 7.44
CA ARG A 84 22.09 -10.99 5.99
C ARG A 84 20.98 -10.17 5.34
N ARG A 85 20.86 -8.90 5.76
CA ARG A 85 19.75 -8.02 5.34
C ARG A 85 19.70 -7.79 3.84
N LYS A 86 20.87 -7.56 3.20
CA LYS A 86 20.97 -7.44 1.74
C LYS A 86 20.52 -8.72 1.04
N GLY A 87 20.92 -9.89 1.55
CA GLY A 87 20.55 -11.19 0.98
C GLY A 87 19.04 -11.44 1.02
N VAL A 88 18.39 -11.19 2.18
CA VAL A 88 16.94 -11.37 2.35
C VAL A 88 16.18 -10.38 1.48
N ALA A 89 16.58 -9.10 1.47
CA ALA A 89 15.99 -8.10 0.59
C ALA A 89 16.15 -8.48 -0.89
N GLY A 90 17.37 -8.88 -1.29
CA GLY A 90 17.68 -9.31 -2.66
C GLY A 90 16.86 -10.51 -3.12
N PHE A 91 16.66 -11.50 -2.25
CA PHE A 91 15.77 -12.62 -2.53
C PHE A 91 14.32 -12.15 -2.75
N GLY A 92 13.81 -11.22 -1.91
CA GLY A 92 12.47 -10.65 -2.07
C GLY A 92 12.33 -9.88 -3.38
N TYR A 93 13.34 -9.09 -3.78
CA TYR A 93 13.33 -8.37 -5.06
C TYR A 93 13.37 -9.32 -6.26
N ALA A 94 14.23 -10.36 -6.22
CA ALA A 94 14.32 -11.36 -7.27
C ALA A 94 13.02 -12.17 -7.40
N LEU A 95 12.42 -12.57 -6.28
CA LEU A 95 11.15 -13.29 -6.25
C LEU A 95 10.03 -12.48 -6.91
N SER A 96 9.94 -11.18 -6.58
CA SER A 96 8.97 -10.26 -7.20
C SER A 96 9.25 -10.07 -8.70
N ALA A 97 10.50 -10.05 -9.14
CA ALA A 97 10.85 -9.96 -10.56
C ALA A 97 10.41 -11.23 -11.32
N VAL A 98 10.77 -12.43 -10.81
CA VAL A 98 10.41 -13.71 -11.44
C VAL A 98 8.90 -13.92 -11.51
N ALA A 99 8.15 -13.47 -10.49
CA ALA A 99 6.69 -13.54 -10.50
C ALA A 99 6.05 -12.85 -11.71
N LYS A 100 6.67 -11.82 -12.28
CA LYS A 100 6.16 -11.13 -13.48
C LYS A 100 6.22 -12.00 -14.74
N ILE A 101 7.23 -12.85 -14.86
CA ILE A 101 7.26 -13.91 -15.89
C ILE A 101 6.15 -14.92 -15.63
N GLY A 102 5.91 -15.22 -14.34
CA GLY A 102 4.81 -16.12 -13.97
C GLY A 102 3.44 -15.64 -14.47
N LEU A 103 3.19 -14.32 -14.53
CA LEU A 103 1.93 -13.77 -15.10
C LEU A 103 1.77 -14.11 -16.58
N LEU A 104 2.86 -14.13 -17.36
CA LEU A 104 2.85 -14.53 -18.78
C LEU A 104 2.54 -16.02 -18.97
N LEU A 105 2.94 -16.86 -18.01
CA LEU A 105 2.82 -18.31 -18.07
C LEU A 105 1.54 -18.86 -17.43
N ALA A 106 0.88 -18.07 -16.59
CA ALA A 106 -0.28 -18.52 -15.82
C ALA A 106 -1.54 -18.78 -16.65
N GLY A 107 -1.63 -18.17 -17.85
CA GLY A 107 -2.80 -18.27 -18.71
C GLY A 107 -4.08 -17.86 -17.97
N ASN A 108 -5.20 -18.55 -18.23
CA ASN A 108 -6.50 -18.28 -17.62
C ASN A 108 -6.73 -19.02 -16.29
N SER A 109 -5.71 -19.67 -15.72
CA SER A 109 -5.86 -20.40 -14.46
C SER A 109 -5.90 -19.45 -13.27
N THR A 110 -7.06 -19.28 -12.66
CA THR A 110 -7.24 -18.45 -11.44
C THR A 110 -6.30 -18.88 -10.32
N ALA A 111 -6.07 -20.19 -10.17
CA ALA A 111 -5.17 -20.71 -9.14
C ALA A 111 -3.70 -20.35 -9.43
N ALA A 112 -3.25 -20.47 -10.69
CA ALA A 112 -1.91 -20.08 -11.09
C ALA A 112 -1.69 -18.57 -10.95
N LEU A 113 -2.64 -17.75 -11.39
CA LEU A 113 -2.63 -16.30 -11.22
C LEU A 113 -2.56 -15.90 -9.74
N GLY A 114 -3.42 -16.48 -8.91
CA GLY A 114 -3.43 -16.26 -7.47
C GLY A 114 -2.09 -16.63 -6.83
N ALA A 115 -1.50 -17.77 -7.21
CA ALA A 115 -0.19 -18.21 -6.72
C ALA A 115 0.94 -17.25 -7.14
N VAL A 116 0.97 -16.83 -8.40
CA VAL A 116 1.98 -15.91 -8.94
C VAL A 116 1.87 -14.52 -8.28
N ILE A 117 0.65 -14.01 -8.12
CA ILE A 117 0.39 -12.73 -7.45
C ILE A 117 0.78 -12.81 -5.97
N THR A 118 0.45 -13.93 -5.29
CA THR A 118 0.89 -14.17 -3.91
C THR A 118 2.41 -14.18 -3.81
N LEU A 119 3.10 -14.80 -4.77
CA LEU A 119 4.56 -14.87 -4.84
C LEU A 119 5.18 -13.46 -5.01
N ASP A 120 4.62 -12.64 -5.90
CA ASP A 120 5.06 -11.24 -6.07
C ASP A 120 4.89 -10.43 -4.78
N ARG A 121 3.74 -10.58 -4.12
CA ARG A 121 3.46 -9.90 -2.85
C ARG A 121 4.31 -10.42 -1.70
N ALA A 122 4.64 -11.72 -1.70
CA ALA A 122 5.62 -12.31 -0.79
C ALA A 122 6.99 -11.65 -0.96
N GLY A 123 7.45 -11.49 -2.18
CA GLY A 123 8.68 -10.75 -2.49
C GLY A 123 8.66 -9.32 -1.94
N LYS A 124 7.57 -8.57 -2.14
CA LYS A 124 7.40 -7.21 -1.59
C LYS A 124 7.41 -7.20 -0.06
N GLY A 125 6.73 -8.14 0.58
CA GLY A 125 6.72 -8.28 2.04
C GLY A 125 8.11 -8.59 2.59
N LEU A 126 8.78 -9.60 2.05
CA LEU A 126 10.10 -10.04 2.50
C LEU A 126 11.18 -8.97 2.42
N ARG A 127 11.15 -8.11 1.39
CA ARG A 127 12.18 -7.08 1.16
C ARG A 127 12.03 -5.82 2.02
N THR A 128 10.81 -5.49 2.46
CA THR A 128 10.51 -4.17 3.05
C THR A 128 11.24 -3.93 4.37
N ALA A 129 11.11 -4.83 5.35
CA ALA A 129 11.75 -4.66 6.66
C ALA A 129 13.29 -4.74 6.60
N PRO A 130 13.92 -5.69 5.87
CA PRO A 130 15.37 -5.71 5.70
C PRO A 130 15.94 -4.46 5.02
N ARG A 131 15.23 -3.92 4.01
CA ARG A 131 15.59 -2.66 3.34
C ARG A 131 15.58 -1.49 4.31
N ASP A 132 14.53 -1.34 5.10
CA ASP A 132 14.39 -0.25 6.06
C ASP A 132 15.48 -0.35 7.17
N ALA A 133 15.84 -1.57 7.57
CA ALA A 133 16.97 -1.81 8.46
C ALA A 133 18.31 -1.41 7.85
N LEU A 134 18.56 -1.70 6.57
CA LEU A 134 19.77 -1.26 5.87
C LEU A 134 19.87 0.27 5.80
N ILE A 135 18.77 0.99 5.56
CA ILE A 135 18.73 2.46 5.59
C ILE A 135 19.13 2.95 6.98
N THR A 136 18.53 2.37 8.02
CA THR A 136 18.81 2.73 9.41
C THR A 136 20.27 2.52 9.78
N LEU A 137 20.86 1.37 9.43
CA LEU A 137 22.25 1.04 9.72
C LEU A 137 23.26 1.83 8.89
N SER A 138 22.83 2.40 7.76
CA SER A 138 23.67 3.21 6.88
C SER A 138 23.62 4.69 7.23
N THR A 139 22.87 5.09 8.28
CA THR A 139 22.57 6.51 8.55
C THR A 139 22.78 6.82 10.05
N PRO A 140 23.50 7.92 10.38
CA PRO A 140 23.57 8.40 11.75
C PRO A 140 22.19 8.72 12.34
N ALA A 141 22.01 8.50 13.63
CA ALA A 141 20.71 8.66 14.30
C ALA A 141 20.06 10.05 14.09
N GLY A 142 20.85 11.10 14.02
CA GLY A 142 20.36 12.48 13.79
C GLY A 142 19.87 12.76 12.36
N ASP A 143 20.18 11.89 11.39
CA ASP A 143 19.85 12.06 9.95
C ASP A 143 18.83 11.05 9.45
N LEU A 144 18.30 10.17 10.31
CA LEU A 144 17.34 9.12 9.94
C LEU A 144 16.09 9.68 9.24
N GLY A 145 15.52 10.78 9.76
CA GLY A 145 14.36 11.41 9.12
C GLY A 145 14.63 11.85 7.68
N ARG A 146 15.83 12.39 7.42
CA ARG A 146 16.26 12.80 6.06
C ARG A 146 16.47 11.60 5.15
N ALA A 147 17.13 10.54 5.65
CA ALA A 147 17.37 9.31 4.88
C ALA A 147 16.07 8.63 4.46
N PHE A 148 15.13 8.46 5.40
CA PHE A 148 13.81 7.92 5.09
C PHE A 148 12.98 8.87 4.21
N GLY A 149 13.11 10.19 4.39
CA GLY A 149 12.47 11.18 3.52
C GLY A 149 12.91 11.07 2.06
N VAL A 150 14.22 10.98 1.82
CA VAL A 150 14.78 10.76 0.47
C VAL A 150 14.31 9.43 -0.11
N HIS A 151 14.39 8.35 0.67
CA HIS A 151 13.94 7.04 0.24
C HIS A 151 12.44 7.06 -0.14
N ARG A 152 11.58 7.66 0.69
CA ARG A 152 10.13 7.76 0.43
C ARG A 152 9.81 8.63 -0.79
N ALA A 153 10.59 9.70 -1.02
CA ALA A 153 10.44 10.50 -2.24
C ALA A 153 10.75 9.67 -3.49
N MET A 154 11.83 8.89 -3.48
CA MET A 154 12.21 8.03 -4.59
C MET A 154 11.19 6.87 -4.80
N ASP A 155 10.71 6.26 -3.73
CA ASP A 155 9.63 5.26 -3.70
C ASP A 155 8.35 5.83 -4.35
N GLY A 156 7.91 7.01 -3.91
CA GLY A 156 6.74 7.70 -4.45
C GLY A 156 6.89 8.13 -5.91
N MET A 157 8.08 8.56 -6.32
CA MET A 157 8.37 8.83 -7.74
C MET A 157 8.23 7.58 -8.60
N GLY A 158 8.71 6.42 -8.11
CA GLY A 158 8.54 5.13 -8.76
C GLY A 158 7.07 4.74 -8.87
N ALA A 159 6.34 4.88 -7.77
CA ALA A 159 4.90 4.57 -7.73
C ALA A 159 4.09 5.44 -8.70
N PHE A 160 4.42 6.72 -8.83
CA PHE A 160 3.76 7.62 -9.78
C PHE A 160 4.14 7.32 -11.24
N ALA A 161 5.42 7.01 -11.50
CA ALA A 161 5.90 6.74 -12.85
C ALA A 161 5.40 5.39 -13.40
N GLY A 162 5.17 4.38 -12.53
CA GLY A 162 4.76 3.03 -12.95
C GLY A 162 3.53 3.01 -13.85
N PRO A 163 2.38 3.56 -13.45
CA PRO A 163 1.19 3.60 -14.29
C PRO A 163 1.39 4.39 -15.60
N LEU A 164 2.23 5.42 -15.61
CA LEU A 164 2.57 6.17 -16.83
C LEU A 164 3.40 5.33 -17.80
N VAL A 165 4.35 4.54 -17.30
CA VAL A 165 5.11 3.60 -18.13
C VAL A 165 4.19 2.50 -18.65
N ALA A 166 3.26 1.98 -17.85
CA ALA A 166 2.26 1.01 -18.29
C ALA A 166 1.39 1.57 -19.42
N LEU A 167 0.93 2.82 -19.28
CA LEU A 167 0.18 3.54 -20.31
C LEU A 167 0.98 3.65 -21.61
N ALA A 168 2.24 4.07 -21.53
CA ALA A 168 3.10 4.19 -22.70
C ALA A 168 3.33 2.85 -23.41
N VAL A 169 3.55 1.77 -22.63
CA VAL A 169 3.72 0.42 -23.21
C VAL A 169 2.43 -0.06 -23.87
N LEU A 170 1.26 0.12 -23.24
CA LEU A 170 -0.03 -0.23 -23.84
C LEU A 170 -0.27 0.53 -25.16
N ALA A 171 0.05 1.83 -25.20
CA ALA A 171 -0.11 2.65 -26.40
C ALA A 171 0.83 2.22 -27.54
N LEU A 172 2.07 1.82 -27.23
CA LEU A 172 3.07 1.42 -28.22
C LEU A 172 2.94 -0.04 -28.67
N ALA A 173 2.39 -0.90 -27.82
CA ALA A 173 2.30 -2.35 -28.04
C ALA A 173 0.87 -2.84 -28.30
N ALA A 174 0.01 -2.03 -28.93
CA ALA A 174 -1.36 -2.38 -29.29
C ALA A 174 -2.18 -2.99 -28.12
N GLU A 175 -2.12 -2.34 -26.97
CA GLU A 175 -2.81 -2.74 -25.71
C GLU A 175 -2.41 -4.11 -25.16
N SER A 176 -1.20 -4.60 -25.48
CA SER A 176 -0.69 -5.89 -25.03
C SER A 176 -0.33 -5.86 -23.53
N PHE A 177 -1.05 -6.63 -22.71
CA PHE A 177 -0.69 -6.86 -21.31
C PHE A 177 0.63 -7.62 -21.14
N ASP A 178 0.94 -8.55 -22.06
CA ASP A 178 2.20 -9.31 -22.06
C ASP A 178 3.40 -8.37 -22.22
N ALA A 179 3.28 -7.35 -23.07
CA ALA A 179 4.31 -6.32 -23.21
C ALA A 179 4.53 -5.55 -21.90
N VAL A 180 3.46 -5.25 -21.15
CA VAL A 180 3.55 -4.59 -19.83
C VAL A 180 4.27 -5.50 -18.84
N PHE A 181 3.91 -6.79 -18.77
CA PHE A 181 4.53 -7.74 -17.83
C PHE A 181 6.00 -8.00 -18.15
N MET A 182 6.35 -8.13 -19.44
CA MET A 182 7.74 -8.29 -19.87
C MET A 182 8.57 -7.04 -19.55
N THR A 183 8.06 -5.86 -19.88
CA THR A 183 8.74 -4.58 -19.56
C THR A 183 8.92 -4.43 -18.05
N SER A 184 7.89 -4.76 -17.28
CA SER A 184 7.94 -4.75 -15.82
C SER A 184 8.99 -5.71 -15.28
N PHE A 185 9.11 -6.92 -15.85
CA PHE A 185 10.18 -7.86 -15.50
C PHE A 185 11.57 -7.26 -15.76
N CYS A 186 11.81 -6.70 -16.94
CA CYS A 186 13.10 -6.10 -17.29
C CYS A 186 13.48 -4.96 -16.31
N ILE A 187 12.51 -4.10 -15.97
CA ILE A 187 12.72 -3.02 -14.98
C ILE A 187 12.99 -3.60 -13.59
N ALA A 188 12.24 -4.63 -13.16
CA ALA A 188 12.49 -5.28 -11.86
C ALA A 188 13.88 -5.94 -11.80
N ALA A 189 14.28 -6.61 -12.88
CA ALA A 189 15.61 -7.21 -13.00
C ALA A 189 16.72 -6.15 -12.89
N LEU A 190 16.54 -4.98 -13.52
CA LEU A 190 17.44 -3.84 -13.35
C LEU A 190 17.54 -3.42 -11.88
N GLY A 191 16.41 -3.36 -11.15
CA GLY A 191 16.40 -3.08 -9.72
C GLY A 191 17.22 -4.10 -8.91
N VAL A 192 17.13 -5.39 -9.24
CA VAL A 192 17.97 -6.44 -8.63
C VAL A 192 19.45 -6.23 -8.94
N VAL A 193 19.80 -5.88 -10.18
CA VAL A 193 21.19 -5.58 -10.58
C VAL A 193 21.72 -4.39 -9.78
N ILE A 194 20.96 -3.30 -9.67
CA ILE A 194 21.35 -2.13 -8.87
C ILE A 194 21.61 -2.54 -7.41
N LEU A 195 20.73 -3.36 -6.82
CA LEU A 195 20.89 -3.84 -5.45
C LEU A 195 22.18 -4.67 -5.28
N VAL A 196 22.45 -5.57 -6.21
CA VAL A 196 23.64 -6.44 -6.14
C VAL A 196 24.92 -5.62 -6.26
N LEU A 197 24.97 -4.67 -7.18
CA LEU A 197 26.20 -3.93 -7.51
C LEU A 197 26.46 -2.76 -6.55
N PHE A 198 25.42 -2.02 -6.14
CA PHE A 198 25.61 -0.72 -5.45
C PHE A 198 25.20 -0.73 -3.98
N VAL A 199 24.32 -1.64 -3.53
CA VAL A 199 23.95 -1.69 -2.12
C VAL A 199 25.00 -2.47 -1.33
N ARG A 200 25.45 -1.88 -0.21
CA ARG A 200 26.37 -2.54 0.72
C ARG A 200 25.59 -3.12 1.88
N ASP A 201 25.93 -4.35 2.28
CA ASP A 201 25.36 -4.98 3.48
C ASP A 201 25.97 -4.35 4.74
N HIS A 202 25.15 -4.11 5.74
CA HIS A 202 25.57 -3.64 7.04
C HIS A 202 25.10 -4.62 8.11
N ARG A 203 26.06 -5.17 8.86
CA ARG A 203 25.78 -6.05 10.00
C ARG A 203 25.51 -5.21 11.23
N SER A 204 24.57 -5.63 12.05
CA SER A 204 24.29 -4.96 13.33
C SER A 204 25.31 -5.43 14.37
N PRO A 205 25.98 -4.51 15.10
CA PRO A 205 26.84 -4.89 16.21
C PRO A 205 26.03 -5.39 17.43
N VAL A 206 24.73 -5.17 17.47
CA VAL A 206 23.86 -5.56 18.58
C VAL A 206 22.72 -6.44 18.04
N ALA A 207 22.65 -7.68 18.52
CA ALA A 207 21.49 -8.54 18.29
C ALA A 207 20.25 -7.88 18.92
N SER A 208 19.27 -7.49 18.11
CA SER A 208 17.98 -7.03 18.62
C SER A 208 17.33 -8.17 19.38
N GLU A 209 16.99 -7.98 20.65
CA GLU A 209 16.23 -8.98 21.38
C GLU A 209 14.93 -9.30 20.62
N PRO A 210 14.67 -10.57 20.28
CA PRO A 210 13.46 -10.91 19.54
C PRO A 210 12.22 -10.56 20.41
N VAL A 211 11.28 -9.85 19.80
CA VAL A 211 10.01 -9.53 20.46
C VAL A 211 9.31 -10.84 20.81
N ARG A 212 9.18 -11.12 22.10
CA ARG A 212 8.52 -12.35 22.57
C ARG A 212 7.04 -12.31 22.21
N VAL A 213 6.53 -13.40 21.65
CA VAL A 213 5.11 -13.55 21.28
C VAL A 213 4.16 -13.22 22.47
N LYS A 214 4.59 -13.51 23.71
CA LYS A 214 3.86 -13.13 24.94
C LYS A 214 3.66 -11.61 25.10
N ALA A 215 4.55 -10.79 24.56
CA ALA A 215 4.41 -9.32 24.60
C ALA A 215 3.27 -8.83 23.70
N ILE A 216 2.97 -9.53 22.60
CA ILE A 216 1.83 -9.23 21.73
C ILE A 216 0.51 -9.47 22.44
N GLY A 217 0.42 -10.55 23.23
CA GLY A 217 -0.75 -10.82 24.09
C GLY A 217 -0.99 -9.75 25.15
N GLY A 218 0.09 -9.08 25.63
CA GLY A 218 -0.01 -7.93 26.53
C GLY A 218 -0.64 -6.70 25.86
N LEU A 219 -0.30 -6.42 24.60
CA LEU A 219 -0.90 -5.31 23.84
C LEU A 219 -2.40 -5.50 23.62
N TRP A 220 -2.86 -6.73 23.42
CA TRP A 220 -4.29 -7.03 23.24
C TRP A 220 -5.13 -6.82 24.51
N ARG A 221 -4.50 -6.86 25.68
CA ARG A 221 -5.16 -6.57 26.98
C ARG A 221 -5.37 -5.08 27.21
N ASP A 222 -4.58 -4.22 26.56
CA ASP A 222 -4.79 -2.77 26.63
C ASP A 222 -6.06 -2.38 25.88
N GLY A 223 -7.01 -1.76 26.62
CA GLY A 223 -8.30 -1.36 26.06
C GLY A 223 -8.19 -0.29 24.97
N GLY A 224 -7.16 0.58 25.04
CA GLY A 224 -6.90 1.60 24.02
C GLY A 224 -6.41 0.98 22.71
N VAL A 225 -5.43 0.10 22.79
CA VAL A 225 -4.87 -0.62 21.62
C VAL A 225 -5.96 -1.46 20.96
N ARG A 226 -6.72 -2.22 21.75
CA ARG A 226 -7.82 -3.05 21.24
C ARG A 226 -8.86 -2.23 20.47
N ARG A 227 -9.27 -1.05 20.98
CA ARG A 227 -10.23 -0.17 20.29
C ARG A 227 -9.67 0.32 18.95
N VAL A 228 -8.39 0.71 18.89
CA VAL A 228 -7.77 1.15 17.63
C VAL A 228 -7.65 0.01 16.63
N VAL A 229 -7.29 -1.21 17.07
CA VAL A 229 -7.26 -2.39 16.19
C VAL A 229 -8.66 -2.69 15.64
N LEU A 230 -9.68 -2.67 16.50
CA LEU A 230 -11.08 -2.89 16.08
C LEU A 230 -11.55 -1.80 15.10
N ALA A 231 -11.28 -0.53 15.40
CA ALA A 231 -11.61 0.59 14.49
C ALA A 231 -10.91 0.45 13.15
N ALA A 232 -9.60 0.16 13.15
CA ALA A 232 -8.83 -0.07 11.93
C ALA A 232 -9.38 -1.24 11.10
N SER A 233 -9.77 -2.34 11.77
CA SER A 233 -10.36 -3.51 11.11
C SER A 233 -11.75 -3.19 10.54
N LEU A 234 -12.61 -2.47 11.26
CA LEU A 234 -13.91 -2.02 10.75
C LEU A 234 -13.75 -1.11 9.53
N LEU A 235 -12.83 -0.16 9.58
CA LEU A 235 -12.54 0.73 8.47
C LEU A 235 -11.93 -0.03 7.28
N GLY A 236 -11.06 -1.02 7.54
CA GLY A 236 -10.57 -1.93 6.49
C GLY A 236 -11.68 -2.73 5.83
N LEU A 237 -12.68 -3.19 6.60
CA LEU A 237 -13.84 -3.90 6.07
C LEU A 237 -14.75 -3.02 5.20
N ALA A 238 -14.76 -1.70 5.44
CA ALA A 238 -15.51 -0.74 4.63
C ALA A 238 -14.80 -0.35 3.33
N THR A 239 -13.51 -0.68 3.19
CA THR A 239 -12.69 -0.29 2.05
C THR A 239 -12.67 -1.40 1.01
N ILE A 240 -13.23 -1.15 -0.18
CA ILE A 240 -13.07 -2.04 -1.33
C ILE A 240 -11.78 -1.69 -2.09
N GLY A 241 -11.24 -2.66 -2.83
CA GLY A 241 -10.00 -2.47 -3.59
C GLY A 241 -10.11 -1.42 -4.69
N ASP A 242 -9.00 -0.72 -4.92
CA ASP A 242 -8.87 0.32 -5.95
C ASP A 242 -9.33 -0.17 -7.31
N GLY A 243 -8.94 -1.39 -7.66
CA GLY A 243 -9.29 -1.99 -8.91
C GLY A 243 -10.79 -2.16 -9.12
N PHE A 244 -11.56 -2.42 -8.06
CA PHE A 244 -13.02 -2.46 -8.16
C PHE A 244 -13.60 -1.08 -8.49
N VAL A 245 -13.10 -0.01 -7.85
CA VAL A 245 -13.53 1.37 -8.11
C VAL A 245 -13.24 1.74 -9.57
N TYR A 246 -12.04 1.42 -10.05
CA TYR A 246 -11.63 1.71 -11.43
C TYR A 246 -12.39 0.85 -12.46
N LEU A 247 -12.65 -0.42 -12.16
CA LEU A 247 -13.47 -1.29 -13.01
C LEU A 247 -14.93 -0.81 -13.09
N LEU A 248 -15.49 -0.32 -11.97
CA LEU A 248 -16.83 0.27 -11.95
C LEU A 248 -16.89 1.53 -12.82
N LEU A 249 -15.91 2.43 -12.72
CA LEU A 249 -15.80 3.61 -13.57
C LEU A 249 -15.65 3.22 -15.05
N GLN A 250 -14.73 2.29 -15.34
CA GLN A 250 -14.48 1.82 -16.71
C GLN A 250 -15.74 1.21 -17.31
N LYS A 251 -16.44 0.34 -16.58
CA LYS A 251 -17.66 -0.31 -17.05
C LYS A 251 -18.80 0.69 -17.25
N ARG A 252 -18.94 1.65 -16.35
CA ARG A 252 -20.02 2.62 -16.37
C ARG A 252 -19.87 3.66 -17.48
N GLU A 253 -18.64 4.18 -17.64
CA GLU A 253 -18.37 5.28 -18.57
C GLU A 253 -17.80 4.78 -19.92
N GLY A 254 -17.66 3.47 -20.11
CA GLY A 254 -17.15 2.88 -21.35
C GLY A 254 -15.72 3.30 -21.67
N LEU A 255 -14.87 3.51 -20.64
CA LEU A 255 -13.49 3.93 -20.84
C LEU A 255 -12.70 2.85 -21.56
N SER A 256 -11.91 3.23 -22.57
CA SER A 256 -11.01 2.30 -23.25
C SER A 256 -9.89 1.81 -22.33
N ILE A 257 -9.29 0.67 -22.68
CA ILE A 257 -8.21 0.02 -21.94
C ILE A 257 -7.05 0.99 -21.67
N GLY A 258 -6.69 1.79 -22.67
CA GLY A 258 -5.59 2.76 -22.54
C GLY A 258 -5.79 3.84 -21.49
N TRP A 259 -7.04 4.20 -21.13
CA TRP A 259 -7.31 5.20 -20.09
C TRP A 259 -7.24 4.66 -18.67
N PHE A 260 -7.32 3.33 -18.50
CA PHE A 260 -7.42 2.71 -17.19
C PHE A 260 -6.24 3.06 -16.24
N PRO A 261 -4.95 3.02 -16.67
CA PRO A 261 -3.83 3.40 -15.81
C PRO A 261 -3.88 4.86 -15.34
N LEU A 262 -4.53 5.76 -16.13
CA LEU A 262 -4.66 7.17 -15.76
C LEU A 262 -5.56 7.40 -14.56
N LEU A 263 -6.48 6.48 -14.24
CA LEU A 263 -7.28 6.54 -13.01
C LEU A 263 -6.36 6.42 -11.78
N ALA A 264 -5.40 5.49 -11.82
CA ALA A 264 -4.41 5.33 -10.76
C ALA A 264 -3.45 6.54 -10.69
N VAL A 265 -3.00 7.07 -11.85
CA VAL A 265 -2.17 8.29 -11.90
C VAL A 265 -2.91 9.47 -11.28
N GLY A 266 -4.17 9.69 -11.65
CA GLY A 266 -4.99 10.79 -11.13
C GLY A 266 -5.17 10.69 -9.61
N THR A 267 -5.52 9.50 -9.10
CA THR A 267 -5.65 9.25 -7.66
C THR A 267 -4.34 9.50 -6.93
N SER A 268 -3.22 8.99 -7.46
CA SER A 268 -1.89 9.18 -6.88
C SER A 268 -1.44 10.65 -6.90
N LEU A 269 -1.77 11.39 -7.95
CA LEU A 269 -1.47 12.82 -8.05
C LEU A 269 -2.20 13.62 -6.96
N VAL A 270 -3.51 13.39 -6.80
CA VAL A 270 -4.29 14.04 -5.75
C VAL A 270 -3.77 13.67 -4.36
N TYR A 271 -3.45 12.39 -4.14
CA TYR A 271 -2.80 11.94 -2.90
C TYR A 271 -1.50 12.71 -2.62
N LEU A 272 -0.58 12.78 -3.57
CA LEU A 272 0.69 13.46 -3.42
C LEU A 272 0.53 14.96 -3.12
N LEU A 273 -0.41 15.62 -3.76
CA LEU A 273 -0.69 17.04 -3.55
C LEU A 273 -1.30 17.32 -2.18
N LEU A 274 -2.14 16.40 -1.67
CA LEU A 274 -2.94 16.64 -0.46
C LEU A 274 -2.40 15.94 0.79
N ALA A 275 -1.50 14.97 0.69
CA ALA A 275 -0.98 14.21 1.83
C ALA A 275 -0.34 15.13 2.89
N ALA A 276 0.53 16.07 2.48
CA ALA A 276 1.16 17.01 3.41
C ALA A 276 0.17 18.06 3.97
N PRO A 277 -0.69 18.72 3.18
CA PRO A 277 -1.74 19.61 3.69
C PRO A 277 -2.71 18.94 4.67
N LEU A 278 -3.20 17.74 4.35
CA LEU A 278 -4.14 17.01 5.21
C LEU A 278 -3.45 16.46 6.46
N GLY A 279 -2.18 16.06 6.37
CA GLY A 279 -1.36 15.73 7.53
C GLY A 279 -1.21 16.93 8.48
N ALA A 280 -0.88 18.11 7.95
CA ALA A 280 -0.80 19.34 8.74
C ALA A 280 -2.15 19.77 9.33
N LEU A 281 -3.25 19.54 8.60
CA LEU A 281 -4.61 19.76 9.10
C LEU A 281 -4.91 18.79 10.25
N ALA A 282 -4.53 17.52 10.13
CA ALA A 282 -4.72 16.51 11.18
C ALA A 282 -3.97 16.86 12.48
N ASP A 283 -2.82 17.52 12.38
CA ASP A 283 -2.08 18.00 13.56
C ASP A 283 -2.76 19.22 14.23
N ARG A 284 -3.55 20.02 13.48
CA ARG A 284 -4.26 21.21 14.00
C ARG A 284 -5.64 20.91 14.55
N VAL A 285 -6.46 20.18 13.78
CA VAL A 285 -7.87 19.91 14.15
C VAL A 285 -8.09 18.56 14.81
N GLY A 286 -7.02 17.75 14.89
CA GLY A 286 -7.05 16.40 15.42
C GLY A 286 -7.05 15.35 14.30
N ARG A 287 -6.44 14.22 14.60
CA ARG A 287 -6.21 13.12 13.64
C ARG A 287 -7.50 12.35 13.32
N LEU A 288 -8.35 12.15 14.32
CA LEU A 288 -9.61 11.41 14.16
C LEU A 288 -10.58 12.10 13.19
N PRO A 289 -10.89 13.41 13.29
CA PRO A 289 -11.78 14.10 12.36
C PRO A 289 -11.29 14.04 10.90
N VAL A 290 -9.98 14.20 10.66
CA VAL A 290 -9.42 14.15 9.30
C VAL A 290 -9.53 12.74 8.72
N MET A 291 -9.22 11.72 9.50
CA MET A 291 -9.38 10.32 9.09
C MET A 291 -10.84 9.98 8.77
N LEU A 292 -11.79 10.39 9.60
CA LEU A 292 -13.23 10.19 9.35
C LEU A 292 -13.68 10.95 8.10
N GLY A 293 -13.19 12.18 7.87
CA GLY A 293 -13.42 12.94 6.65
C GLY A 293 -12.97 12.22 5.39
N GLY A 294 -11.82 11.51 5.45
CA GLY A 294 -11.36 10.63 4.38
C GLY A 294 -12.35 9.51 4.08
N TYR A 295 -12.88 8.84 5.10
CA TYR A 295 -13.90 7.80 4.90
C TYR A 295 -15.27 8.35 4.44
N VAL A 296 -15.61 9.59 4.79
CA VAL A 296 -16.77 10.29 4.20
C VAL A 296 -16.55 10.51 2.70
N ALA A 297 -15.33 10.90 2.28
CA ALA A 297 -14.99 11.01 0.86
C ALA A 297 -15.09 9.65 0.14
N LEU A 298 -14.65 8.54 0.78
CA LEU A 298 -14.82 7.19 0.26
C LEU A 298 -16.31 6.81 0.10
N GLY A 299 -17.14 7.11 1.09
CA GLY A 299 -18.58 6.91 1.01
C GLY A 299 -19.21 7.70 -0.14
N ALA A 300 -18.77 8.95 -0.35
CA ALA A 300 -19.20 9.77 -1.48
C ALA A 300 -18.77 9.17 -2.82
N VAL A 301 -17.56 8.59 -2.93
CA VAL A 301 -17.13 7.83 -4.12
C VAL A 301 -18.11 6.70 -4.43
N TYR A 302 -18.46 5.88 -3.43
CA TYR A 302 -19.39 4.77 -3.65
C TYR A 302 -20.79 5.24 -4.04
N LEU A 303 -21.30 6.34 -3.43
CA LEU A 303 -22.58 6.93 -3.81
C LEU A 303 -22.58 7.46 -5.24
N LEU A 304 -21.52 8.13 -5.66
CA LEU A 304 -21.39 8.68 -7.01
C LEU A 304 -21.36 7.58 -8.07
N LEU A 305 -20.77 6.41 -7.77
CA LEU A 305 -20.67 5.29 -8.72
C LEU A 305 -22.03 4.71 -9.15
N PHE A 306 -23.12 4.95 -8.41
CA PHE A 306 -24.48 4.61 -8.83
C PHE A 306 -25.44 5.80 -8.88
N GLY A 307 -24.94 7.02 -8.64
CA GLY A 307 -25.69 8.27 -8.71
C GLY A 307 -25.98 8.74 -10.16
N PRO A 308 -26.65 9.87 -10.34
CA PRO A 308 -27.01 10.38 -11.66
C PRO A 308 -25.86 11.07 -12.42
N LEU A 309 -24.77 11.42 -11.74
CA LEU A 309 -23.61 12.07 -12.37
C LEU A 309 -22.91 11.08 -13.31
N GLY A 310 -22.56 11.50 -14.53
CA GLY A 310 -21.88 10.68 -15.54
C GLY A 310 -20.82 11.46 -16.32
N GLY A 311 -20.20 10.79 -17.29
CA GLY A 311 -19.17 11.34 -18.16
C GLY A 311 -17.86 11.68 -17.42
N TRP A 312 -17.04 12.50 -18.04
CA TRP A 312 -15.75 12.91 -17.48
C TRP A 312 -15.87 13.63 -16.13
N ALA A 313 -17.00 14.29 -15.84
CA ALA A 313 -17.23 14.90 -14.54
C ALA A 313 -17.25 13.85 -13.41
N LEU A 314 -17.91 12.72 -13.62
CA LEU A 314 -17.88 11.61 -12.66
C LEU A 314 -16.45 11.07 -12.48
N VAL A 315 -15.73 10.82 -13.57
CA VAL A 315 -14.35 10.28 -13.51
C VAL A 315 -13.45 11.21 -12.68
N VAL A 316 -13.45 12.51 -12.99
CA VAL A 316 -12.60 13.49 -12.29
C VAL A 316 -12.97 13.59 -10.81
N VAL A 317 -14.27 13.67 -10.48
CA VAL A 317 -14.71 13.81 -9.09
C VAL A 317 -14.42 12.54 -8.28
N VAL A 318 -14.66 11.35 -8.84
CA VAL A 318 -14.36 10.07 -8.16
C VAL A 318 -12.87 9.93 -7.91
N VAL A 319 -12.02 10.17 -8.93
CA VAL A 319 -10.56 10.10 -8.80
C VAL A 319 -10.05 11.10 -7.77
N ALA A 320 -10.59 12.34 -7.77
CA ALA A 320 -10.22 13.37 -6.80
C ALA A 320 -10.60 12.97 -5.36
N LEU A 321 -11.85 12.57 -5.13
CA LEU A 321 -12.32 12.15 -3.80
C LEU A 321 -11.58 10.90 -3.30
N TYR A 322 -11.25 9.98 -4.21
CA TYR A 322 -10.50 8.78 -3.85
C TYR A 322 -9.05 9.11 -3.46
N GLY A 323 -8.42 10.06 -4.14
CA GLY A 323 -7.13 10.62 -3.73
C GLY A 323 -7.18 11.37 -2.39
N VAL A 324 -8.26 12.12 -2.12
CA VAL A 324 -8.52 12.75 -0.80
C VAL A 324 -8.65 11.67 0.29
N PHE A 325 -9.38 10.58 0.03
CA PHE A 325 -9.50 9.46 0.96
C PHE A 325 -8.11 8.93 1.36
N TYR A 326 -7.25 8.62 0.39
CA TYR A 326 -5.90 8.15 0.69
C TYR A 326 -5.09 9.20 1.47
N ALA A 327 -5.10 10.45 1.05
CA ALA A 327 -4.34 11.52 1.68
C ALA A 327 -4.79 11.80 3.13
N ALA A 328 -6.07 11.59 3.43
CA ALA A 328 -6.63 11.78 4.77
C ALA A 328 -6.48 10.55 5.69
N THR A 329 -6.21 9.36 5.14
CA THR A 329 -6.20 8.12 5.93
C THR A 329 -4.82 7.47 6.00
N ASP A 330 -4.01 7.55 4.94
CA ASP A 330 -2.67 6.97 4.92
C ASP A 330 -1.75 7.70 5.91
N GLY A 331 -1.14 6.94 6.81
CA GLY A 331 -0.30 7.48 7.88
C GLY A 331 -1.07 8.10 9.06
N VAL A 332 -2.26 8.68 8.87
CA VAL A 332 -3.04 9.33 9.95
C VAL A 332 -3.49 8.32 11.00
N LEU A 333 -3.91 7.13 10.59
CA LEU A 333 -4.26 6.04 11.50
C LEU A 333 -3.06 5.64 12.38
N MET A 334 -1.87 5.52 11.79
CA MET A 334 -0.65 5.18 12.54
C MET A 334 -0.21 6.31 13.46
N ALA A 335 -0.38 7.55 13.04
CA ALA A 335 -0.16 8.72 13.89
C ALA A 335 -1.12 8.75 15.08
N LEU A 336 -2.40 8.38 14.90
CA LEU A 336 -3.40 8.23 15.96
C LEU A 336 -3.01 7.12 16.95
N ALA A 337 -2.53 5.99 16.45
CA ALA A 337 -2.17 4.82 17.25
C ALA A 337 -0.86 4.98 18.02
N GLY A 338 0.11 5.69 17.46
CA GLY A 338 1.48 5.79 17.99
C GLY A 338 1.58 6.17 19.45
N PRO A 339 0.87 7.21 19.94
CA PRO A 339 0.90 7.62 21.36
C PRO A 339 0.27 6.61 22.33
N LEU A 340 -0.59 5.71 21.85
CA LEU A 340 -1.25 4.69 22.65
C LEU A 340 -0.39 3.45 22.86
N LEU A 341 0.69 3.32 22.10
CA LEU A 341 1.55 2.15 22.10
C LEU A 341 2.79 2.39 22.99
N PRO A 342 3.13 1.42 23.87
CA PRO A 342 4.37 1.49 24.65
C PRO A 342 5.59 1.62 23.72
N GLU A 343 6.58 2.46 24.07
CA GLU A 343 7.74 2.73 23.21
C GLU A 343 8.46 1.46 22.75
N ARG A 344 8.66 0.49 23.67
CA ARG A 344 9.31 -0.80 23.37
C ARG A 344 8.52 -1.69 22.41
N LEU A 345 7.21 -1.51 22.31
CA LEU A 345 6.30 -2.33 21.50
C LEU A 345 5.60 -1.54 20.38
N ARG A 346 6.03 -0.29 20.13
CA ARG A 346 5.39 0.60 19.16
C ARG A 346 5.37 0.00 17.76
N THR A 347 6.49 -0.53 17.29
CA THR A 347 6.58 -1.19 15.97
C THR A 347 5.67 -2.41 15.89
N THR A 348 5.68 -3.26 16.91
CA THR A 348 4.80 -4.45 16.99
C THR A 348 3.33 -4.08 17.06
N GLY A 349 2.99 -3.04 17.83
CA GLY A 349 1.61 -2.54 17.92
C GLY A 349 1.10 -1.96 16.60
N ILE A 350 1.92 -1.19 15.89
CA ILE A 350 1.62 -0.70 14.53
C ILE A 350 1.41 -1.87 13.57
N ALA A 351 2.29 -2.88 13.61
CA ALA A 351 2.15 -4.07 12.77
C ALA A 351 0.85 -4.84 13.08
N LEU A 352 0.46 -4.95 14.33
CA LEU A 352 -0.81 -5.58 14.73
C LEU A 352 -2.02 -4.83 14.18
N ILE A 353 -2.04 -3.50 14.25
CA ILE A 353 -3.11 -2.66 13.70
C ILE A 353 -3.19 -2.81 12.18
N GLN A 354 -2.05 -2.73 11.50
CA GLN A 354 -1.98 -2.90 10.04
C GLN A 354 -2.41 -4.30 9.60
N SER A 355 -2.05 -5.34 10.36
CA SER A 355 -2.47 -6.72 10.06
C SER A 355 -3.97 -6.91 10.22
N GLY A 356 -4.57 -6.34 11.29
CA GLY A 356 -6.02 -6.35 11.48
C GLY A 356 -6.76 -5.64 10.33
N GLN A 357 -6.27 -4.47 9.93
CA GLN A 357 -6.81 -3.71 8.80
C GLN A 357 -6.69 -4.48 7.48
N ALA A 358 -5.54 -5.09 7.21
CA ALA A 358 -5.30 -5.83 5.97
C ALA A 358 -6.13 -7.12 5.86
N LEU A 359 -6.31 -7.84 6.97
CA LEU A 359 -7.19 -9.01 7.00
C LEU A 359 -8.67 -8.63 6.81
N ALA A 360 -9.09 -7.51 7.39
CA ALA A 360 -10.44 -6.98 7.18
C ALA A 360 -10.66 -6.51 5.72
N TYR A 361 -9.66 -5.85 5.12
CA TYR A 361 -9.67 -5.50 3.70
C TYR A 361 -9.76 -6.73 2.79
N LEU A 362 -9.02 -7.81 3.10
CA LEU A 362 -9.15 -9.08 2.37
C LEU A 362 -10.61 -9.56 2.43
N GLY A 363 -11.22 -9.57 3.61
CA GLY A 363 -12.63 -9.91 3.77
C GLY A 363 -13.55 -9.00 2.96
N SER A 364 -13.30 -7.69 2.96
CA SER A 364 -14.05 -6.70 2.18
C SER A 364 -13.98 -6.97 0.68
N SER A 365 -12.79 -7.18 0.12
CA SER A 365 -12.60 -7.46 -1.31
C SER A 365 -13.31 -8.74 -1.75
N VAL A 366 -13.24 -9.80 -0.93
CA VAL A 366 -13.95 -11.05 -1.22
C VAL A 366 -15.46 -10.85 -1.17
N LEU A 367 -15.97 -10.22 -0.11
CA LEU A 367 -17.41 -9.97 0.06
C LEU A 367 -17.97 -9.06 -1.05
N PHE A 368 -17.23 -8.03 -1.44
CA PHE A 368 -17.63 -7.14 -2.52
C PHE A 368 -17.64 -7.87 -3.87
N GLY A 369 -16.62 -8.68 -4.15
CA GLY A 369 -16.55 -9.49 -5.37
C GLY A 369 -17.70 -10.48 -5.47
N LEU A 370 -18.06 -11.15 -4.36
CA LEU A 370 -19.24 -12.04 -4.27
C LEU A 370 -20.54 -11.25 -4.46
N ALA A 371 -20.70 -10.13 -3.77
CA ALA A 371 -21.87 -9.27 -3.91
C ALA A 371 -22.06 -8.80 -5.36
N TRP A 372 -20.96 -8.38 -6.01
CA TRP A 372 -21.00 -8.02 -7.43
C TRP A 372 -21.42 -9.19 -8.33
N GLN A 373 -20.89 -10.37 -8.08
CA GLN A 373 -21.20 -11.55 -8.89
C GLN A 373 -22.67 -11.98 -8.77
N PHE A 374 -23.25 -11.97 -7.56
CA PHE A 374 -24.60 -12.47 -7.33
C PHE A 374 -25.70 -11.41 -7.46
N TRP A 375 -25.41 -10.15 -7.11
CA TRP A 375 -26.41 -9.08 -7.06
C TRP A 375 -26.12 -7.93 -8.02
N GLY A 376 -25.02 -8.00 -8.76
CA GLY A 376 -24.59 -6.98 -9.71
C GLY A 376 -23.83 -5.81 -9.07
N PRO A 377 -23.18 -4.99 -9.91
CA PRO A 377 -22.26 -3.94 -9.45
C PRO A 377 -22.97 -2.84 -8.64
N GLU A 378 -24.20 -2.45 -9.02
CA GLU A 378 -24.94 -1.41 -8.29
C GLU A 378 -25.31 -1.84 -6.87
N ALA A 379 -25.85 -3.05 -6.70
CA ALA A 379 -26.23 -3.57 -5.39
C ALA A 379 -25.00 -3.73 -4.49
N ALA A 380 -23.89 -4.27 -5.03
CA ALA A 380 -22.62 -4.38 -4.32
C ALA A 380 -22.11 -3.00 -3.85
N THR A 381 -22.18 -1.99 -4.72
CA THR A 381 -21.71 -0.64 -4.39
C THR A 381 -22.60 0.05 -3.35
N ARG A 382 -23.94 -0.16 -3.41
CA ARG A 382 -24.88 0.33 -2.38
C ARG A 382 -24.59 -0.31 -1.03
N LEU A 383 -24.33 -1.62 -1.00
CA LEU A 383 -23.95 -2.33 0.23
C LEU A 383 -22.63 -1.79 0.80
N ALA A 384 -21.62 -1.52 -0.06
CA ALA A 384 -20.36 -0.93 0.36
C ALA A 384 -20.56 0.49 0.95
N ALA A 385 -21.40 1.34 0.32
CA ALA A 385 -21.74 2.66 0.84
C ALA A 385 -22.42 2.59 2.22
N GLY A 386 -23.38 1.67 2.39
CA GLY A 386 -23.99 1.40 3.69
C GLY A 386 -22.98 0.89 4.73
N GLY A 387 -22.07 0.02 4.31
CA GLY A 387 -20.96 -0.47 5.12
C GLY A 387 -20.05 0.65 5.63
N VAL A 388 -19.68 1.60 4.76
CA VAL A 388 -18.90 2.80 5.18
C VAL A 388 -19.65 3.59 6.23
N ALA A 389 -20.95 3.86 6.05
CA ALA A 389 -21.74 4.62 7.01
C ALA A 389 -21.79 3.94 8.38
N LEU A 390 -22.02 2.61 8.40
CA LEU A 390 -22.05 1.81 9.63
C LEU A 390 -20.69 1.78 10.34
N THR A 391 -19.62 1.56 9.59
CA THR A 391 -18.27 1.50 10.17
C THR A 391 -17.78 2.86 10.65
N LEU A 392 -18.17 3.95 9.99
CA LEU A 392 -17.94 5.31 10.48
C LEU A 392 -18.64 5.55 11.83
N ALA A 393 -19.93 5.23 11.92
CA ALA A 393 -20.68 5.37 13.17
C ALA A 393 -20.05 4.54 14.29
N ALA A 394 -19.71 3.28 14.02
CA ALA A 394 -19.04 2.39 14.98
C ALA A 394 -17.68 2.93 15.41
N THR A 395 -16.88 3.48 14.48
CA THR A 395 -15.56 4.07 14.76
C THR A 395 -15.66 5.30 15.65
N VAL A 396 -16.65 6.16 15.40
CA VAL A 396 -16.94 7.32 16.25
C VAL A 396 -17.29 6.88 17.68
N VAL A 397 -18.11 5.86 17.85
CA VAL A 397 -18.46 5.30 19.18
C VAL A 397 -17.23 4.70 19.88
N LEU A 398 -16.37 3.97 19.13
CA LEU A 398 -15.19 3.30 19.68
C LEU A 398 -14.09 4.28 20.11
N LEU A 399 -13.86 5.34 19.33
CA LEU A 399 -12.74 6.26 19.50
C LEU A 399 -13.16 7.61 20.08
N GLY A 400 -14.41 8.06 19.89
CA GLY A 400 -14.91 9.36 20.37
C GLY A 400 -15.16 9.45 21.87
N ARG A 401 -15.17 8.35 22.60
CA ARG A 401 -15.37 8.35 24.07
C ARG A 401 -14.16 8.82 24.89
N ARG A 402 -13.19 9.47 24.27
CA ARG A 402 -11.96 10.01 24.92
C ARG A 402 -11.77 11.52 24.76
N SER A 403 -12.76 12.25 24.26
CA SER A 403 -12.75 13.74 24.28
C SER A 403 -13.46 14.29 25.50
#